data_f7e6e769243d20c12c7892f2533955bf
#
_entry.id   f7e6e769243d20c12c7892f2533955bf
#
_cell.length_a   1.000
_cell.length_b   1.000
_cell.length_c   1.000
_cell.angle_alpha   90.00
_cell.angle_beta   90.00
_cell.angle_gamma   90.00
#
_symmetry.space_group_name_H-M   'P 1'
#
loop_
_entity.id
_entity.type
_entity.pdbx_description
1 polymer ?
#
loop_
_entity_poly.entity_id
_entity_poly.type
_entity_poly.pdbx_seq_one_letter_code
_entity_poly.pdbx_strand_id
1 'polypeptide(L)'
;MEEATDEEVQCLLPLVSAQRREQALRYKHTFGQFCCLKSWLLLQQLIGEVEDFEYNEHGKPFLPNGPFFSISHCKEGIAVAIDDHPIGIDIEAIRHADDDLIARTMNELEQSKIKNQKSKIESDREFARLWTQKEAIVKAQGVGIQSFEQLQTIIDNRKSNIETFEKEKYIYSIAYGKLCSISAKVQTTEL
;
A
#
# COMPACT_ATOMS: atom_id res chain seq x y z
N MET A 1 18.95 -10.49 2.32
CA MET A 1 17.54 -10.64 2.72
C MET A 1 17.15 -12.07 2.50
N GLU A 2 16.71 -12.76 3.54
CA GLU A 2 16.10 -14.08 3.36
C GLU A 2 14.77 -13.88 2.67
N GLU A 3 14.57 -14.50 1.53
CA GLU A 3 13.27 -14.56 0.86
C GLU A 3 12.34 -15.40 1.74
N ALA A 4 11.05 -15.02 1.80
CA ALA A 4 10.04 -15.79 2.54
C ALA A 4 10.08 -17.27 2.15
N THR A 5 10.09 -18.15 3.13
CA THR A 5 10.23 -19.59 2.93
C THR A 5 8.88 -20.31 2.86
N ASP A 6 8.85 -21.47 2.26
CA ASP A 6 7.64 -22.31 2.25
C ASP A 6 7.23 -22.72 3.68
N GLU A 7 8.19 -22.92 4.57
CA GLU A 7 7.93 -23.27 5.97
C GLU A 7 7.19 -22.13 6.69
N GLU A 8 7.60 -20.88 6.46
CA GLU A 8 6.91 -19.71 7.02
C GLU A 8 5.46 -19.61 6.51
N VAL A 9 5.25 -19.83 5.22
CA VAL A 9 3.89 -19.86 4.64
C VAL A 9 3.06 -20.95 5.31
N GLN A 10 3.59 -22.17 5.45
CA GLN A 10 2.88 -23.27 6.09
C GLN A 10 2.52 -22.98 7.56
N CYS A 11 3.38 -22.29 8.29
CA CYS A 11 3.10 -21.85 9.67
C CYS A 11 1.98 -20.80 9.75
N LEU A 12 1.84 -19.93 8.73
CA LEU A 12 0.84 -18.86 8.72
C LEU A 12 -0.54 -19.33 8.25
N LEU A 13 -0.62 -20.33 7.37
CA LEU A 13 -1.88 -20.81 6.80
C LEU A 13 -2.94 -21.18 7.85
N PRO A 14 -2.66 -21.88 8.95
CA PRO A 14 -3.68 -22.22 9.95
C PRO A 14 -4.18 -21.02 10.77
N LEU A 15 -3.49 -19.88 10.71
CA LEU A 15 -3.79 -18.68 11.51
C LEU A 15 -4.80 -17.74 10.85
N VAL A 16 -5.23 -18.03 9.63
CA VAL A 16 -6.17 -17.21 8.86
C VAL A 16 -7.41 -18.00 8.45
N SER A 17 -8.48 -17.27 8.06
CA SER A 17 -9.73 -17.90 7.58
C SER A 17 -9.52 -18.77 6.36
N ALA A 18 -10.46 -19.69 6.09
CA ALA A 18 -10.42 -20.56 4.91
C ALA A 18 -10.38 -19.74 3.61
N GLN A 19 -11.17 -18.67 3.52
CA GLN A 19 -11.20 -17.75 2.40
C GLN A 19 -9.82 -17.11 2.15
N ARG A 20 -9.17 -16.61 3.22
CA ARG A 20 -7.86 -15.97 3.09
C ARG A 20 -6.78 -16.97 2.72
N ARG A 21 -6.84 -18.17 3.25
CA ARG A 21 -5.93 -19.26 2.90
C ARG A 21 -6.01 -19.62 1.42
N GLU A 22 -7.22 -19.81 0.89
CA GLU A 22 -7.46 -20.07 -0.51
C GLU A 22 -6.89 -18.94 -1.39
N GLN A 23 -7.11 -17.69 -1.02
CA GLN A 23 -6.57 -16.54 -1.74
C GLN A 23 -5.03 -16.54 -1.75
N ALA A 24 -4.40 -16.80 -0.61
CA ALA A 24 -2.95 -16.85 -0.52
C ALA A 24 -2.36 -17.91 -1.46
N LEU A 25 -2.96 -19.10 -1.49
CA LEU A 25 -2.50 -20.22 -2.33
C LEU A 25 -2.68 -20.00 -3.83
N ARG A 26 -3.40 -18.96 -4.27
CA ARG A 26 -3.48 -18.56 -5.70
C ARG A 26 -2.22 -17.83 -6.19
N TYR A 27 -1.40 -17.28 -5.29
CA TYR A 27 -0.13 -16.67 -5.66
C TYR A 27 0.89 -17.75 -6.05
N LYS A 28 1.58 -17.54 -7.17
CA LYS A 28 2.56 -18.48 -7.72
C LYS A 28 3.87 -18.53 -6.90
N HIS A 29 4.24 -17.42 -6.30
CA HIS A 29 5.50 -17.26 -5.58
C HIS A 29 5.26 -17.21 -4.07
N THR A 30 6.12 -17.91 -3.33
CA THR A 30 6.13 -18.00 -1.87
C THR A 30 6.05 -16.62 -1.21
N PHE A 31 6.79 -15.64 -1.72
CA PHE A 31 6.74 -14.27 -1.22
C PHE A 31 5.34 -13.64 -1.30
N GLY A 32 4.62 -13.84 -2.41
CA GLY A 32 3.25 -13.35 -2.56
C GLY A 32 2.28 -14.03 -1.59
N GLN A 33 2.43 -15.34 -1.38
CA GLN A 33 1.67 -16.09 -0.40
C GLN A 33 1.92 -15.56 1.02
N PHE A 34 3.18 -15.40 1.38
CA PHE A 34 3.61 -14.86 2.66
C PHE A 34 3.04 -13.45 2.90
N CYS A 35 3.21 -12.52 1.96
CA CYS A 35 2.67 -11.16 2.08
C CYS A 35 1.14 -11.16 2.22
N CYS A 36 0.43 -12.01 1.48
CA CYS A 36 -1.01 -12.16 1.59
C CYS A 36 -1.43 -12.59 2.99
N LEU A 37 -0.78 -13.58 3.58
CA LEU A 37 -1.08 -14.09 4.92
C LEU A 37 -0.67 -13.10 6.00
N LYS A 38 0.57 -12.61 5.93
CA LYS A 38 1.14 -11.72 6.95
C LYS A 38 0.38 -10.41 7.06
N SER A 39 0.03 -9.80 5.92
CA SER A 39 -0.77 -8.56 5.92
C SER A 39 -2.16 -8.75 6.55
N TRP A 40 -2.76 -9.91 6.36
CA TRP A 40 -4.04 -10.22 6.99
C TRP A 40 -3.92 -10.40 8.50
N LEU A 41 -2.87 -11.07 8.97
CA LEU A 41 -2.60 -11.19 10.41
C LEU A 41 -2.33 -9.84 11.06
N LEU A 42 -1.64 -8.92 10.36
CA LEU A 42 -1.48 -7.53 10.83
C LEU A 42 -2.84 -6.81 10.92
N LEU A 43 -3.74 -7.02 9.96
CA LEU A 43 -5.10 -6.48 10.02
C LEU A 43 -5.85 -7.03 11.23
N GLN A 44 -5.81 -8.34 11.46
CA GLN A 44 -6.44 -8.98 12.62
C GLN A 44 -5.90 -8.46 13.97
N GLN A 45 -4.63 -8.10 14.05
CA GLN A 45 -4.06 -7.46 15.25
C GLN A 45 -4.68 -6.09 15.54
N LEU A 46 -5.11 -5.37 14.51
CA LEU A 46 -5.71 -4.04 14.65
C LEU A 46 -7.20 -4.08 15.00
N ILE A 47 -7.96 -5.06 14.47
CA ILE A 47 -9.43 -5.09 14.55
C ILE A 47 -10.00 -6.35 15.19
N GLY A 48 -9.17 -7.31 15.59
CA GLY A 48 -9.62 -8.63 16.06
C GLY A 48 -9.77 -9.64 14.93
N GLU A 49 -10.34 -10.80 15.25
CA GLU A 49 -10.58 -11.85 14.26
C GLU A 49 -11.54 -11.38 13.18
N VAL A 50 -11.19 -11.71 11.93
CA VAL A 50 -11.99 -11.43 10.74
C VAL A 50 -12.25 -12.76 10.04
N GLU A 51 -13.50 -13.17 10.00
CA GLU A 51 -13.89 -14.44 9.35
C GLU A 51 -14.03 -14.25 7.84
N ASP A 52 -14.82 -13.26 7.42
CA ASP A 52 -15.14 -13.02 6.01
C ASP A 52 -14.92 -11.57 5.62
N PHE A 53 -14.59 -11.39 4.34
CA PHE A 53 -14.47 -10.10 3.69
C PHE A 53 -14.99 -10.19 2.25
N GLU A 54 -15.36 -9.05 1.70
CA GLU A 54 -15.86 -8.92 0.34
C GLU A 54 -14.90 -8.09 -0.52
N TYR A 55 -15.15 -8.07 -1.82
CA TYR A 55 -14.45 -7.20 -2.76
C TYR A 55 -15.43 -6.24 -3.40
N ASN A 56 -15.02 -4.98 -3.56
CA ASN A 56 -15.77 -4.04 -4.37
C ASN A 56 -15.59 -4.36 -5.88
N GLU A 57 -16.29 -3.63 -6.74
CA GLU A 57 -16.24 -3.79 -8.19
C GLU A 57 -14.83 -3.61 -8.81
N HIS A 58 -13.91 -2.94 -8.09
CA HIS A 58 -12.53 -2.71 -8.47
C HIS A 58 -11.52 -3.65 -7.79
N GLY A 59 -12.01 -4.66 -7.06
CA GLY A 59 -11.16 -5.66 -6.41
C GLY A 59 -10.53 -5.21 -5.08
N LYS A 60 -10.92 -4.05 -4.51
CA LYS A 60 -10.48 -3.67 -3.17
C LYS A 60 -11.24 -4.50 -2.13
N PRO A 61 -10.53 -5.20 -1.21
CA PRO A 61 -11.19 -5.90 -0.12
C PRO A 61 -11.80 -4.92 0.89
N PHE A 62 -12.95 -5.28 1.45
CA PHE A 62 -13.62 -4.52 2.49
C PHE A 62 -14.37 -5.45 3.46
N LEU A 63 -14.68 -4.93 4.65
CA LEU A 63 -15.49 -5.60 5.66
C LEU A 63 -16.90 -4.97 5.65
N PRO A 64 -17.97 -5.73 5.37
CA PRO A 64 -19.33 -5.17 5.25
C PRO A 64 -19.82 -4.41 6.49
N ASN A 65 -19.38 -4.82 7.68
CA ASN A 65 -19.76 -4.23 8.96
C ASN A 65 -18.56 -3.83 9.82
N GLY A 66 -17.38 -3.72 9.20
CA GLY A 66 -16.13 -3.40 9.88
C GLY A 66 -15.62 -1.98 9.55
N PRO A 67 -14.48 -1.62 10.12
CA PRO A 67 -13.81 -0.38 9.74
C PRO A 67 -13.33 -0.45 8.29
N PHE A 68 -13.11 0.73 7.70
CA PHE A 68 -12.35 0.80 6.46
C PHE A 68 -10.91 0.38 6.70
N PHE A 69 -10.35 -0.35 5.76
CA PHE A 69 -8.94 -0.74 5.83
C PHE A 69 -8.25 -0.67 4.47
N SER A 70 -6.94 -0.60 4.51
CA SER A 70 -6.08 -0.67 3.33
C SER A 70 -4.81 -1.44 3.66
N ILE A 71 -4.33 -2.19 2.69
CA ILE A 71 -3.14 -3.05 2.80
C ILE A 71 -2.22 -2.73 1.63
N SER A 72 -0.93 -2.66 1.90
CA SER A 72 0.11 -2.60 0.87
C SER A 72 1.35 -3.37 1.32
N HIS A 73 2.14 -3.83 0.36
CA HIS A 73 3.41 -4.49 0.64
C HIS A 73 4.42 -4.25 -0.48
N CYS A 74 5.67 -4.20 -0.13
CA CYS A 74 6.81 -4.24 -1.03
C CYS A 74 7.83 -5.25 -0.50
N LYS A 75 8.97 -5.38 -1.18
CA LYS A 75 10.03 -6.31 -0.73
C LYS A 75 10.65 -5.96 0.63
N GLU A 76 10.50 -4.72 1.10
CA GLU A 76 11.10 -4.23 2.34
C GLU A 76 10.11 -4.17 3.51
N GLY A 77 8.80 -4.37 3.25
CA GLY A 77 7.82 -4.29 4.32
C GLY A 77 6.37 -4.46 3.90
N ILE A 78 5.53 -4.59 4.91
CA ILE A 78 4.08 -4.64 4.80
C ILE A 78 3.51 -3.49 5.62
N ALA A 79 2.47 -2.84 5.12
CA ALA A 79 1.75 -1.76 5.77
C ALA A 79 0.24 -2.03 5.76
N VAL A 80 -0.40 -1.83 6.90
CA VAL A 80 -1.85 -1.95 7.08
C VAL A 80 -2.35 -0.71 7.81
N ALA A 81 -3.45 -0.14 7.32
CA ALA A 81 -4.12 0.99 7.95
C ALA A 81 -5.62 0.70 8.10
N ILE A 82 -6.20 1.17 9.20
CA ILE A 82 -7.65 1.12 9.46
C ILE A 82 -8.16 2.50 9.89
N ASP A 83 -9.42 2.80 9.58
CA ASP A 83 -10.11 4.02 10.00
C ASP A 83 -11.63 3.79 9.98
N ASP A 84 -12.37 4.65 10.66
CA ASP A 84 -13.83 4.74 10.56
C ASP A 84 -14.32 5.38 9.24
N HIS A 85 -13.41 5.94 8.46
CA HIS A 85 -13.64 6.56 7.15
C HIS A 85 -12.75 5.90 6.08
N PRO A 86 -13.07 6.10 4.79
CA PRO A 86 -12.23 5.59 3.69
C PRO A 86 -10.76 5.93 3.90
N ILE A 87 -9.92 4.92 3.82
CA ILE A 87 -8.47 5.04 4.02
C ILE A 87 -7.71 4.28 2.93
N GLY A 88 -6.54 4.79 2.57
CA GLY A 88 -5.60 4.13 1.68
C GLY A 88 -4.19 4.20 2.24
N ILE A 89 -3.46 3.12 2.14
CA ILE A 89 -2.03 3.07 2.47
C ILE A 89 -1.26 2.46 1.30
N ASP A 90 -0.10 3.04 1.02
CA ASP A 90 0.84 2.45 0.08
C ASP A 90 2.26 2.48 0.63
N ILE A 91 3.03 1.42 0.36
CA ILE A 91 4.43 1.24 0.77
C ILE A 91 5.26 0.80 -0.43
N GLU A 92 6.38 1.49 -0.66
CA GLU A 92 7.30 1.19 -1.75
C GLU A 92 8.75 1.18 -1.30
N ALA A 93 9.49 0.19 -1.79
CA ALA A 93 10.94 0.17 -1.64
C ALA A 93 11.57 1.31 -2.45
N ILE A 94 12.58 1.95 -1.89
CA ILE A 94 13.36 2.97 -2.62
C ILE A 94 14.21 2.24 -3.65
N ARG A 95 13.82 2.36 -4.90
CA ARG A 95 14.48 1.73 -6.05
C ARG A 95 14.50 2.66 -7.24
N HIS A 96 15.39 2.41 -8.17
CA HIS A 96 15.45 3.17 -9.40
C HIS A 96 14.14 3.10 -10.19
N ALA A 97 13.60 4.26 -10.52
CA ALA A 97 12.53 4.43 -11.49
C ALA A 97 13.13 4.87 -12.84
N ASP A 98 12.77 4.20 -13.92
CA ASP A 98 13.18 4.61 -15.25
C ASP A 98 12.40 5.86 -15.74
N ASP A 99 12.97 6.55 -16.73
CA ASP A 99 12.40 7.80 -17.24
C ASP A 99 11.02 7.58 -17.88
N ASP A 100 10.77 6.42 -18.47
CA ASP A 100 9.47 6.09 -19.08
C ASP A 100 8.37 5.94 -18.02
N LEU A 101 8.67 5.28 -16.91
CA LEU A 101 7.75 5.16 -15.79
C LEU A 101 7.44 6.53 -15.18
N ILE A 102 8.47 7.36 -14.97
CA ILE A 102 8.33 8.72 -14.46
C ILE A 102 7.45 9.55 -15.41
N ALA A 103 7.72 9.53 -16.71
CA ALA A 103 6.98 10.30 -17.70
C ALA A 103 5.50 9.89 -17.78
N ARG A 104 5.19 8.61 -17.61
CA ARG A 104 3.82 8.09 -17.69
C ARG A 104 2.98 8.34 -16.43
N THR A 105 3.64 8.46 -15.29
CA THR A 105 2.94 8.47 -13.99
C THR A 105 3.01 9.82 -13.27
N MET A 106 3.97 10.67 -13.61
CA MET A 106 4.21 11.96 -12.98
C MET A 106 3.87 13.11 -13.93
N ASN A 107 3.22 14.16 -13.40
CA ASN A 107 3.01 15.39 -14.16
C ASN A 107 4.33 16.19 -14.30
N GLU A 108 4.34 17.25 -15.11
CA GLU A 108 5.54 18.05 -15.39
C GLU A 108 6.21 18.64 -14.14
N LEU A 109 5.40 19.08 -13.17
CA LEU A 109 5.92 19.63 -11.91
C LEU A 109 6.61 18.55 -11.05
N GLU A 110 6.01 17.37 -10.99
CA GLU A 110 6.55 16.21 -10.26
C GLU A 110 7.81 15.67 -10.93
N GLN A 111 7.83 15.58 -12.27
CA GLN A 111 9.02 15.22 -13.04
C GLN A 111 10.16 16.21 -12.77
N SER A 112 9.85 17.52 -12.72
CA SER A 112 10.82 18.55 -12.38
C SER A 112 11.37 18.39 -10.97
N LYS A 113 10.52 18.06 -9.98
CA LYS A 113 10.97 17.80 -8.60
C LYS A 113 11.93 16.61 -8.54
N ILE A 114 11.64 15.52 -9.24
CA ILE A 114 12.48 14.32 -9.29
C ILE A 114 13.83 14.64 -9.96
N LYS A 115 13.81 15.33 -11.10
CA LYS A 115 15.02 15.67 -11.87
C LYS A 115 15.93 16.67 -11.17
N ASN A 116 15.39 17.55 -10.34
CA ASN A 116 16.15 18.59 -9.63
C ASN A 116 16.80 18.09 -8.33
N GLN A 117 16.70 16.81 -8.00
CA GLN A 117 17.39 16.24 -6.84
C GLN A 117 18.91 16.21 -7.05
N LYS A 118 19.68 16.34 -5.95
CA LYS A 118 21.12 16.43 -5.96
C LYS A 118 21.85 15.13 -6.32
N SER A 119 21.19 14.01 -6.14
CA SER A 119 21.73 12.68 -6.39
C SER A 119 20.66 11.74 -6.92
N LYS A 120 21.11 10.65 -7.56
CA LYS A 120 20.20 9.60 -8.05
C LYS A 120 19.35 8.98 -6.93
N ILE A 121 19.95 8.73 -5.78
CA ILE A 121 19.23 8.15 -4.64
C ILE A 121 18.14 9.10 -4.09
N GLU A 122 18.39 10.41 -4.13
CA GLU A 122 17.37 11.39 -3.76
C GLU A 122 16.26 11.48 -4.82
N SER A 123 16.58 11.34 -6.11
CA SER A 123 15.58 11.23 -7.19
C SER A 123 14.71 9.99 -7.04
N ASP A 124 15.31 8.84 -6.76
CA ASP A 124 14.59 7.58 -6.55
C ASP A 124 13.68 7.66 -5.30
N ARG A 125 14.15 8.32 -4.25
CA ARG A 125 13.38 8.59 -3.02
C ARG A 125 12.21 9.54 -3.29
N GLU A 126 12.42 10.62 -4.03
CA GLU A 126 11.35 11.56 -4.39
C GLU A 126 10.29 10.88 -5.28
N PHE A 127 10.72 10.04 -6.24
CA PHE A 127 9.78 9.25 -7.02
C PHE A 127 8.94 8.32 -6.13
N ALA A 128 9.56 7.53 -5.26
CA ALA A 128 8.85 6.62 -4.36
C ALA A 128 7.87 7.38 -3.45
N ARG A 129 8.24 8.56 -2.97
CA ARG A 129 7.38 9.44 -2.17
C ARG A 129 6.13 9.88 -2.94
N LEU A 130 6.29 10.38 -4.15
CA LEU A 130 5.17 10.81 -4.99
C LEU A 130 4.30 9.64 -5.42
N TRP A 131 4.92 8.51 -5.73
CA TRP A 131 4.20 7.29 -6.12
C TRP A 131 3.32 6.76 -4.98
N THR A 132 3.88 6.58 -3.78
CA THR A 132 3.11 6.10 -2.62
C THR A 132 1.95 7.03 -2.28
N GLN A 133 2.10 8.35 -2.44
CA GLN A 133 1.02 9.31 -2.23
C GLN A 133 -0.13 9.08 -3.21
N LYS A 134 0.16 8.89 -4.49
CA LYS A 134 -0.84 8.65 -5.54
C LYS A 134 -1.58 7.33 -5.31
N GLU A 135 -0.83 6.26 -5.08
CA GLU A 135 -1.39 4.94 -4.79
C GLU A 135 -2.27 4.95 -3.54
N ALA A 136 -1.83 5.61 -2.47
CA ALA A 136 -2.63 5.74 -1.25
C ALA A 136 -3.96 6.46 -1.52
N ILE A 137 -3.98 7.53 -2.33
CA ILE A 137 -5.21 8.22 -2.72
C ILE A 137 -6.14 7.30 -3.49
N VAL A 138 -5.64 6.60 -4.52
CA VAL A 138 -6.44 5.65 -5.32
C VAL A 138 -7.01 4.55 -4.45
N LYS A 139 -6.21 4.02 -3.51
CA LYS A 139 -6.65 3.01 -2.55
C LYS A 139 -7.72 3.56 -1.60
N ALA A 140 -7.60 4.81 -1.13
CA ALA A 140 -8.62 5.44 -0.30
C ALA A 140 -9.95 5.59 -1.06
N GLN A 141 -9.89 5.98 -2.32
CA GLN A 141 -11.07 6.11 -3.20
C GLN A 141 -11.69 4.75 -3.56
N GLY A 142 -10.91 3.67 -3.51
CA GLY A 142 -11.37 2.32 -3.82
C GLY A 142 -11.63 2.04 -5.30
N VAL A 143 -11.14 2.89 -6.21
CA VAL A 143 -11.41 2.81 -7.65
C VAL A 143 -10.35 2.06 -8.46
N GLY A 144 -9.21 1.74 -7.83
CA GLY A 144 -8.06 1.16 -8.53
C GLY A 144 -7.42 2.13 -9.53
N ILE A 145 -6.25 1.77 -10.06
CA ILE A 145 -5.60 2.52 -11.15
C ILE A 145 -6.26 2.12 -12.46
N GLN A 146 -7.05 3.02 -13.04
CA GLN A 146 -7.73 2.79 -14.32
C GLN A 146 -6.85 3.17 -15.52
N SER A 147 -6.00 4.18 -15.36
CA SER A 147 -4.99 4.57 -16.36
C SER A 147 -3.83 5.33 -15.70
N PHE A 148 -2.68 5.35 -16.39
CA PHE A 148 -1.54 6.16 -15.94
C PHE A 148 -1.80 7.67 -16.02
N GLU A 149 -2.67 8.12 -16.95
CA GLU A 149 -3.09 9.52 -17.05
C GLU A 149 -3.84 9.98 -15.81
N GLN A 150 -4.65 9.11 -15.21
CA GLN A 150 -5.29 9.37 -13.92
C GLN A 150 -4.25 9.72 -12.85
N LEU A 151 -3.12 9.01 -12.80
CA LEU A 151 -2.06 9.27 -11.84
C LEU A 151 -1.41 10.64 -12.01
N GLN A 152 -1.32 11.16 -13.24
CA GLN A 152 -0.77 12.51 -13.48
C GLN A 152 -1.65 13.62 -12.90
N THR A 153 -2.94 13.39 -12.70
CA THR A 153 -3.92 14.39 -12.26
C THR A 153 -4.27 14.29 -10.76
N ILE A 154 -3.89 13.19 -10.09
CA ILE A 154 -4.39 12.86 -8.75
C ILE A 154 -3.91 13.81 -7.65
N ILE A 155 -2.75 14.45 -7.77
CA ILE A 155 -2.26 15.33 -6.72
C ILE A 155 -2.66 16.78 -6.97
N ASP A 156 -3.86 17.16 -6.58
CA ASP A 156 -4.11 18.49 -6.06
C ASP A 156 -3.90 18.44 -4.54
N ASN A 157 -2.67 18.73 -4.11
CA ASN A 157 -2.20 18.65 -2.72
C ASN A 157 -3.04 19.46 -1.70
N ARG A 158 -4.03 20.20 -2.15
CA ARG A 158 -4.92 21.01 -1.30
C ARG A 158 -6.18 20.31 -0.84
N LYS A 159 -6.48 19.10 -1.36
CA LYS A 159 -7.74 18.39 -1.08
C LYS A 159 -7.59 17.05 -0.37
N SER A 160 -6.39 16.51 -0.24
CA SER A 160 -6.18 15.19 0.35
C SER A 160 -5.35 15.30 1.62
N ASN A 161 -5.85 14.79 2.72
CA ASN A 161 -5.05 14.54 3.90
C ASN A 161 -4.14 13.35 3.61
N ILE A 162 -2.88 13.64 3.36
CA ILE A 162 -1.86 12.64 3.11
C ILE A 162 -0.74 12.83 4.12
N GLU A 163 -0.38 11.75 4.76
CA GLU A 163 0.84 11.67 5.57
C GLU A 163 1.82 10.74 4.91
N THR A 164 3.08 11.13 4.87
CA THR A 164 4.15 10.33 4.27
C THR A 164 5.25 10.11 5.29
N PHE A 165 5.69 8.87 5.42
CA PHE A 165 6.72 8.43 6.35
C PHE A 165 7.87 7.80 5.57
N GLU A 166 9.08 8.28 5.85
CA GLU A 166 10.30 7.80 5.21
C GLU A 166 11.13 6.94 6.15
N LYS A 167 11.55 5.79 5.65
CA LYS A 167 12.51 4.90 6.28
C LYS A 167 13.76 4.79 5.42
N GLU A 168 14.75 4.10 5.92
CA GLU A 168 16.01 3.95 5.19
C GLU A 168 15.82 3.29 3.81
N LYS A 169 15.03 2.21 3.75
CA LYS A 169 14.85 1.36 2.56
C LYS A 169 13.52 1.53 1.84
N TYR A 170 12.52 2.13 2.49
CA TYR A 170 11.18 2.25 1.94
C TYR A 170 10.49 3.55 2.38
N ILE A 171 9.45 3.90 1.66
CA ILE A 171 8.55 5.01 1.98
C ILE A 171 7.12 4.46 2.01
N TYR A 172 6.30 4.96 2.93
CA TYR A 172 4.88 4.71 2.88
C TYR A 172 4.07 5.99 3.08
N SER A 173 2.90 6.02 2.43
CA SER A 173 1.96 7.14 2.52
C SER A 173 0.58 6.64 2.91
N ILE A 174 -0.13 7.46 3.68
CA ILE A 174 -1.50 7.24 4.10
C ILE A 174 -2.35 8.38 3.57
N ALA A 175 -3.45 8.05 2.90
CA ALA A 175 -4.46 9.00 2.45
C ALA A 175 -5.77 8.76 3.18
N TYR A 176 -6.34 9.83 3.74
CA TYR A 176 -7.60 9.82 4.48
C TYR A 176 -8.72 10.39 3.61
N GLY A 177 -9.88 9.75 3.62
CA GLY A 177 -11.04 10.17 2.81
C GLY A 177 -11.76 11.42 3.29
N LYS A 178 -11.48 11.88 4.51
CA LYS A 178 -11.99 13.15 5.08
C LYS A 178 -10.93 13.86 5.91
N LEU A 179 -11.02 15.19 5.93
CA LEU A 179 -10.31 16.05 6.88
C LEU A 179 -10.64 15.64 8.32
N CYS A 180 -9.59 15.34 9.08
CA CYS A 180 -9.65 15.04 10.50
C CYS A 180 -10.12 13.63 10.87
N SER A 181 -9.24 12.67 10.79
CA SER A 181 -9.40 11.44 11.54
C SER A 181 -8.16 11.21 12.39
N ILE A 182 -8.29 11.49 13.68
CA ILE A 182 -7.26 11.19 14.70
C ILE A 182 -7.31 9.70 15.09
N SER A 183 -8.22 8.92 14.49
CA SER A 183 -8.53 7.53 14.86
C SER A 183 -7.82 6.48 14.02
N ALA A 184 -7.11 6.86 12.96
CA ALA A 184 -6.43 5.89 12.12
C ALA A 184 -5.35 5.14 12.90
N LYS A 185 -5.41 3.81 12.86
CA LYS A 185 -4.34 2.96 13.37
C LYS A 185 -3.55 2.43 12.18
N VAL A 186 -2.25 2.48 12.30
CA VAL A 186 -1.31 2.03 11.27
C VAL A 186 -0.33 1.05 11.87
N GLN A 187 -0.09 -0.03 11.17
CA GLN A 187 0.94 -0.99 11.53
C GLN A 187 1.81 -1.28 10.32
N THR A 188 3.11 -1.18 10.52
CA THR A 188 4.12 -1.57 9.53
C THR A 188 5.02 -2.64 10.11
N THR A 189 5.49 -3.55 9.28
CA THR A 189 6.53 -4.51 9.64
C THR A 189 7.57 -4.56 8.54
N GLU A 190 8.84 -4.61 8.92
CA GLU A 190 9.94 -4.87 8.01
C GLU A 190 10.00 -6.35 7.67
N LEU A 191 10.45 -6.67 6.46
CA LEU A 191 10.63 -8.02 5.93
C LEU A 191 12.10 -8.34 5.76
#